data_80a8bd8fbe91aa8445358954149c2e86
#
_entry.id   80a8bd8fbe91aa8445358954149c2e86
#
_cell.length_a   1.000
_cell.length_b   1.000
_cell.length_c   1.000
_cell.angle_alpha   90.00
_cell.angle_beta   90.00
_cell.angle_gamma   90.00
#
_symmetry.space_group_name_H-M   'P 1'
#
loop_
_entity.id
_entity.type
_entity.pdbx_description
1 polymer ?
#
loop_
_entity_poly.entity_id
_entity_poly.type
_entity_poly.pdbx_seq_one_letter_code
_entity_poly.pdbx_strand_id
1 'polypeptide(L)'
;MKQKARPAGTRPKNETMSQNKNALIRYKTIDKCLQNRYRQWTLEDLIECCSQALEEYEGRKIPISKRTIQMDIQVMRSEKLGYNAPIVVYDKKYYKYDDEEFSITDIPLTETDMNVLTETVSMLKQFKDFSLFSDVSDILQRLEDKIYSEKSHTKPVIYLDKNENLKGLHYLDEIYQAIIKKVALVITYKSFKSREENKFHFHPFILKEFNNRWFLVGKKKSSQPITNLALDRIISIDYDFNIPYLEEDFDADLFYKNVIGVTVNSGLQPRKIELWIDADNAPYILTKPLHHSQRLIQENEDKSIIVHLFIAPNYEMERLLLGFGCGIEILKPESLRNRMKETLQKALLKYK
;
A
#
# COMPACT_ATOMS: atom_id res chain seq x y z
N MET A 1 21.37 5.03 -49.74
CA MET A 1 20.95 3.87 -48.94
C MET A 1 21.00 4.27 -47.48
N LYS A 2 19.85 4.51 -46.86
CA LYS A 2 19.73 4.88 -45.43
C LYS A 2 19.28 3.62 -44.67
N GLN A 3 20.13 3.08 -43.81
CA GLN A 3 19.79 1.99 -42.88
C GLN A 3 18.85 2.54 -41.78
N LYS A 4 17.66 1.97 -41.68
CA LYS A 4 16.72 2.22 -40.57
C LYS A 4 17.18 1.42 -39.34
N ALA A 5 17.48 2.12 -38.25
CA ALA A 5 17.68 1.52 -36.94
C ALA A 5 16.36 0.92 -36.41
N ARG A 6 16.42 -0.29 -35.89
CA ARG A 6 15.30 -0.96 -35.21
C ARG A 6 15.16 -0.39 -33.78
N PRO A 7 13.95 -0.13 -33.28
CA PRO A 7 13.79 0.30 -31.90
C PRO A 7 14.09 -0.87 -30.92
N ALA A 8 14.81 -0.57 -29.85
CA ALA A 8 15.06 -1.50 -28.75
C ALA A 8 13.74 -1.84 -28.05
N GLY A 9 13.34 -3.11 -28.10
CA GLY A 9 12.16 -3.62 -27.41
C GLY A 9 12.35 -3.56 -25.89
N THR A 10 11.49 -2.86 -25.20
CA THR A 10 11.34 -2.89 -23.75
C THR A 10 10.86 -4.28 -23.33
N ARG A 11 11.68 -5.03 -22.58
CA ARG A 11 11.28 -6.30 -21.97
C ARG A 11 10.19 -6.04 -20.92
N PRO A 12 9.12 -6.86 -20.87
CA PRO A 12 8.06 -6.69 -19.89
C PRO A 12 8.56 -6.94 -18.46
N LYS A 13 8.13 -6.11 -17.51
CA LYS A 13 8.52 -6.15 -16.08
C LYS A 13 8.27 -7.50 -15.39
N ASN A 14 7.38 -8.34 -15.92
CA ASN A 14 7.08 -9.67 -15.38
C ASN A 14 8.18 -10.72 -15.59
N GLU A 15 8.99 -10.60 -16.64
CA GLU A 15 10.12 -11.53 -16.89
C GLU A 15 11.26 -11.35 -15.88
N THR A 16 11.52 -10.12 -15.44
CA THR A 16 12.58 -9.85 -14.45
C THR A 16 12.23 -10.35 -13.06
N MET A 17 10.97 -10.32 -12.63
CA MET A 17 10.52 -10.90 -11.35
C MET A 17 10.59 -12.43 -11.33
N SER A 18 10.22 -13.09 -12.43
CA SER A 18 10.32 -14.54 -12.58
C SER A 18 11.79 -15.01 -12.58
N GLN A 19 12.68 -14.30 -13.26
CA GLN A 19 14.12 -14.61 -13.28
C GLN A 19 14.77 -14.52 -11.90
N ASN A 20 14.39 -13.55 -11.05
CA ASN A 20 14.89 -13.42 -9.69
C ASN A 20 14.39 -14.53 -8.75
N LYS A 21 13.12 -14.95 -8.88
CA LYS A 21 12.57 -16.07 -8.09
C LYS A 21 13.27 -17.39 -8.42
N ASN A 22 13.48 -17.67 -9.68
CA ASN A 22 14.14 -18.89 -10.13
C ASN A 22 15.61 -18.93 -9.67
N ALA A 23 16.29 -17.79 -9.60
CA ALA A 23 17.65 -17.72 -9.04
C ALA A 23 17.66 -18.06 -7.54
N LEU A 24 16.71 -17.53 -6.77
CA LEU A 24 16.61 -17.81 -5.33
C LEU A 24 16.32 -19.29 -5.04
N ILE A 25 15.48 -19.95 -5.85
CA ILE A 25 15.22 -21.39 -5.73
C ILE A 25 16.50 -22.17 -5.96
N ARG A 26 17.30 -21.82 -7.00
CA ARG A 26 18.58 -22.47 -7.27
C ARG A 26 19.57 -22.26 -6.13
N TYR A 27 19.71 -21.05 -5.59
CA TYR A 27 20.60 -20.78 -4.44
C TYR A 27 20.24 -21.64 -3.23
N LYS A 28 18.97 -21.72 -2.86
CA LYS A 28 18.48 -22.57 -1.76
C LYS A 28 18.72 -24.07 -2.03
N THR A 29 18.60 -24.49 -3.28
CA THR A 29 18.85 -25.88 -3.66
C THR A 29 20.34 -26.22 -3.60
N ILE A 30 21.21 -25.33 -4.11
CA ILE A 30 22.68 -25.48 -4.01
C ILE A 30 23.09 -25.55 -2.52
N ASP A 31 22.56 -24.66 -1.69
CA ASP A 31 22.81 -24.65 -0.24
C ASP A 31 22.46 -25.99 0.41
N LYS A 32 21.25 -26.51 0.20
CA LYS A 32 20.82 -27.82 0.70
C LYS A 32 21.72 -28.96 0.24
N CYS A 33 22.17 -28.89 -1.02
CA CYS A 33 23.11 -29.89 -1.53
C CYS A 33 24.45 -29.82 -0.78
N LEU A 34 25.02 -28.62 -0.64
CA LEU A 34 26.34 -28.42 -0.03
C LEU A 34 26.35 -28.68 1.49
N GLN A 35 25.21 -28.53 2.18
CA GLN A 35 25.03 -28.94 3.59
C GLN A 35 25.04 -30.45 3.76
N ASN A 36 24.63 -31.20 2.75
CA ASN A 36 24.66 -32.67 2.80
C ASN A 36 26.08 -33.21 2.58
N ARG A 37 26.82 -33.44 3.65
CA ARG A 37 28.24 -33.89 3.69
C ARG A 37 28.43 -35.35 3.35
N TYR A 38 27.39 -36.13 3.36
CA TYR A 38 27.47 -37.58 3.08
C TYR A 38 27.55 -37.89 1.60
N ARG A 39 27.39 -36.86 0.75
CA ARG A 39 27.49 -36.99 -0.71
C ARG A 39 28.50 -35.99 -1.27
N GLN A 40 29.29 -36.44 -2.25
CA GLN A 40 30.18 -35.58 -3.04
C GLN A 40 29.34 -34.93 -4.16
N TRP A 41 29.40 -33.62 -4.28
CA TRP A 41 28.59 -32.85 -5.23
C TRP A 41 29.41 -32.35 -6.40
N THR A 42 29.15 -32.87 -7.60
CA THR A 42 29.71 -32.35 -8.84
C THR A 42 28.85 -31.20 -9.39
N LEU A 43 29.38 -30.48 -10.39
CA LEU A 43 28.60 -29.44 -11.07
C LEU A 43 27.35 -30.00 -11.74
N GLU A 44 27.43 -31.20 -12.29
CA GLU A 44 26.35 -31.94 -12.93
C GLU A 44 25.24 -32.29 -11.93
N ASP A 45 25.59 -32.76 -10.74
CA ASP A 45 24.66 -33.05 -9.67
C ASP A 45 23.89 -31.81 -9.24
N LEU A 46 24.60 -30.68 -9.09
CA LEU A 46 23.98 -29.41 -8.73
C LEU A 46 22.99 -28.91 -9.81
N ILE A 47 23.33 -29.09 -11.09
CA ILE A 47 22.45 -28.75 -12.20
C ILE A 47 21.18 -29.60 -12.16
N GLU A 48 21.31 -30.90 -11.91
CA GLU A 48 20.18 -31.84 -11.86
C GLU A 48 19.25 -31.50 -10.70
N CYS A 49 19.77 -31.31 -9.49
CA CYS A 49 18.98 -30.92 -8.32
C CYS A 49 18.25 -29.59 -8.53
N CYS A 50 18.93 -28.59 -9.08
CA CYS A 50 18.31 -27.30 -9.37
C CYS A 50 17.23 -27.40 -10.47
N SER A 51 17.44 -28.29 -11.46
CA SER A 51 16.43 -28.52 -12.52
C SER A 51 15.18 -29.17 -11.96
N GLN A 52 15.33 -30.17 -11.09
CA GLN A 52 14.23 -30.83 -10.38
C GLN A 52 13.44 -29.85 -9.49
N ALA A 53 14.14 -29.05 -8.69
CA ALA A 53 13.51 -28.08 -7.80
C ALA A 53 12.73 -27.00 -8.60
N LEU A 54 13.23 -26.57 -9.74
CA LEU A 54 12.50 -25.62 -10.60
C LEU A 54 11.33 -26.28 -11.31
N GLU A 55 11.45 -27.56 -11.73
CA GLU A 55 10.33 -28.30 -12.33
C GLU A 55 9.18 -28.48 -11.33
N GLU A 56 9.48 -28.82 -10.08
CA GLU A 56 8.48 -28.91 -9.00
C GLU A 56 7.79 -27.56 -8.75
N TYR A 57 8.51 -26.44 -8.83
CA TYR A 57 7.95 -25.13 -8.57
C TYR A 57 7.14 -24.57 -9.75
N GLU A 58 7.64 -24.70 -10.98
CA GLU A 58 7.03 -24.11 -12.18
C GLU A 58 6.03 -25.07 -12.90
N GLY A 59 6.01 -26.36 -12.50
CA GLY A 59 5.19 -27.36 -13.15
C GLY A 59 5.65 -27.75 -14.57
N ARG A 60 6.83 -27.29 -15.00
CA ARG A 60 7.41 -27.58 -16.31
C ARG A 60 8.94 -27.68 -16.24
N LYS A 61 9.51 -28.49 -17.10
CA LYS A 61 10.97 -28.66 -17.15
C LYS A 61 11.66 -27.41 -17.70
N ILE A 62 12.57 -26.83 -16.90
CA ILE A 62 13.37 -25.67 -17.29
C ILE A 62 14.84 -26.13 -17.43
N PRO A 63 15.43 -26.07 -18.63
CA PRO A 63 16.81 -26.45 -18.82
C PRO A 63 17.75 -25.44 -18.17
N ILE A 64 18.69 -25.94 -17.34
CA ILE A 64 19.70 -25.12 -16.67
C ILE A 64 21.06 -25.38 -17.31
N SER A 65 21.76 -24.32 -17.73
CA SER A 65 23.08 -24.45 -18.30
C SER A 65 24.16 -24.55 -17.21
N LYS A 66 25.30 -25.20 -17.53
CA LYS A 66 26.49 -25.21 -16.67
C LYS A 66 26.93 -23.79 -16.28
N ARG A 67 26.88 -22.86 -17.24
CA ARG A 67 27.23 -21.45 -17.01
C ARG A 67 26.30 -20.80 -15.97
N THR A 68 25.03 -21.15 -15.97
CA THR A 68 24.06 -20.60 -15.00
C THR A 68 24.44 -20.98 -13.57
N ILE A 69 24.69 -22.27 -13.29
CA ILE A 69 25.08 -22.72 -11.95
C ILE A 69 26.45 -22.18 -11.54
N GLN A 70 27.42 -22.09 -12.46
CA GLN A 70 28.70 -21.46 -12.17
C GLN A 70 28.56 -19.99 -11.78
N MET A 71 27.70 -19.23 -12.48
CA MET A 71 27.39 -17.85 -12.12
C MET A 71 26.66 -17.76 -10.78
N ASP A 72 25.71 -18.66 -10.51
CA ASP A 72 25.02 -18.73 -9.23
C ASP A 72 26.00 -18.95 -8.07
N ILE A 73 26.94 -19.89 -8.21
CA ILE A 73 28.01 -20.13 -7.22
C ILE A 73 28.87 -18.87 -7.03
N GLN A 74 29.20 -18.16 -8.12
CA GLN A 74 30.00 -16.92 -8.02
C GLN A 74 29.19 -15.82 -7.27
N VAL A 75 27.90 -15.70 -7.54
CA VAL A 75 27.02 -14.77 -6.82
C VAL A 75 26.92 -15.13 -5.35
N MET A 76 26.76 -16.42 -5.01
CA MET A 76 26.74 -16.91 -3.63
C MET A 76 28.04 -16.63 -2.87
N ARG A 77 29.19 -16.71 -3.55
CA ARG A 77 30.53 -16.36 -2.99
C ARG A 77 30.73 -14.86 -2.82
N SER A 78 30.00 -14.03 -3.54
CA SER A 78 30.17 -12.58 -3.54
C SER A 78 29.39 -11.89 -2.42
N GLU A 79 29.85 -10.68 -2.06
CA GLU A 79 29.12 -9.80 -1.10
C GLU A 79 27.83 -9.21 -1.68
N LYS A 80 27.60 -9.36 -2.99
CA LYS A 80 26.49 -8.72 -3.70
C LYS A 80 25.10 -9.01 -3.13
N LEU A 81 24.89 -10.21 -2.58
CA LEU A 81 23.66 -10.62 -1.92
C LEU A 81 23.87 -10.88 -0.43
N GLY A 82 25.02 -10.51 0.11
CA GLY A 82 25.36 -10.70 1.52
C GLY A 82 25.65 -12.15 1.93
N TYR A 83 25.70 -13.10 0.97
CA TYR A 83 25.90 -14.51 1.34
C TYR A 83 27.34 -14.83 1.74
N ASN A 84 28.33 -14.28 1.06
CA ASN A 84 29.76 -14.59 1.28
C ASN A 84 30.03 -16.08 1.49
N ALA A 85 29.31 -16.93 0.75
CA ALA A 85 29.32 -18.37 0.97
C ALA A 85 30.72 -18.97 0.75
N PRO A 86 31.28 -19.67 1.74
CA PRO A 86 32.63 -20.26 1.66
C PRO A 86 32.62 -21.54 0.82
N ILE A 87 32.14 -21.46 -0.42
CA ILE A 87 32.09 -22.60 -1.32
C ILE A 87 33.49 -22.85 -1.89
N VAL A 88 34.07 -24.02 -1.65
CA VAL A 88 35.37 -24.46 -2.19
C VAL A 88 35.19 -25.61 -3.16
N VAL A 89 36.20 -25.79 -4.02
CA VAL A 89 36.28 -26.93 -4.94
C VAL A 89 37.45 -27.79 -4.52
N TYR A 90 37.21 -29.07 -4.29
CA TYR A 90 38.25 -30.05 -3.98
C TYR A 90 38.28 -31.14 -5.04
N ASP A 91 39.39 -31.82 -5.15
CA ASP A 91 39.67 -32.82 -6.22
C ASP A 91 39.34 -32.33 -7.63
N LYS A 92 39.42 -31.00 -7.87
CA LYS A 92 39.16 -30.31 -9.14
C LYS A 92 37.73 -30.44 -9.69
N LYS A 93 36.80 -31.08 -8.99
CA LYS A 93 35.45 -31.34 -9.51
C LYS A 93 34.35 -31.31 -8.49
N TYR A 94 34.63 -31.43 -7.20
CA TYR A 94 33.59 -31.47 -6.15
C TYR A 94 33.46 -30.14 -5.42
N TYR A 95 32.26 -29.77 -5.15
CA TYR A 95 31.90 -28.55 -4.43
C TYR A 95 31.49 -28.89 -2.99
N LYS A 96 31.92 -28.09 -2.02
CA LYS A 96 31.51 -28.16 -0.61
C LYS A 96 31.61 -26.79 0.04
N TYR A 97 31.00 -26.61 1.20
CA TYR A 97 31.35 -25.50 2.08
C TYR A 97 32.69 -25.80 2.80
N ASP A 98 33.51 -24.78 2.95
CA ASP A 98 34.74 -24.83 3.74
C ASP A 98 34.42 -24.79 5.24
N ASP A 99 33.41 -23.97 5.60
CA ASP A 99 32.79 -23.94 6.91
C ASP A 99 31.62 -24.98 6.97
N GLU A 100 31.77 -25.94 7.84
CA GLU A 100 30.85 -27.07 7.94
C GLU A 100 29.47 -26.69 8.49
N GLU A 101 29.34 -25.61 9.24
CA GLU A 101 28.06 -25.14 9.81
C GLU A 101 27.38 -24.07 8.94
N PHE A 102 28.02 -23.65 7.86
CA PHE A 102 27.51 -22.60 7.00
C PHE A 102 26.24 -22.99 6.25
N SER A 103 25.27 -22.06 6.24
CA SER A 103 24.09 -22.07 5.37
C SER A 103 23.76 -20.66 4.94
N ILE A 104 23.32 -20.48 3.70
CA ILE A 104 22.78 -19.18 3.27
C ILE A 104 21.47 -18.82 3.95
N THR A 105 20.80 -19.76 4.58
CA THR A 105 19.58 -19.55 5.37
C THR A 105 19.86 -19.13 6.80
N ASP A 106 21.08 -19.39 7.31
CA ASP A 106 21.51 -19.08 8.67
C ASP A 106 22.48 -17.89 8.72
N ILE A 107 22.47 -17.03 7.68
CA ILE A 107 23.25 -15.80 7.70
C ILE A 107 22.79 -14.96 8.89
N PRO A 108 23.66 -14.73 9.89
CA PRO A 108 23.30 -13.86 11.00
C PRO A 108 23.02 -12.46 10.41
N LEU A 109 21.86 -11.92 10.79
CA LEU A 109 21.52 -10.54 10.42
C LEU A 109 22.64 -9.63 10.92
N THR A 110 23.15 -8.77 10.04
CA THR A 110 24.17 -7.80 10.44
C THR A 110 23.56 -6.81 11.44
N GLU A 111 24.38 -6.12 12.21
CA GLU A 111 23.91 -5.08 13.14
C GLU A 111 23.09 -4.00 12.39
N THR A 112 23.47 -3.69 11.16
CA THR A 112 22.73 -2.77 10.28
C THR A 112 21.35 -3.33 9.92
N ASP A 113 21.25 -4.61 9.55
CA ASP A 113 19.98 -5.25 9.22
C ASP A 113 19.06 -5.30 10.44
N MET A 114 19.63 -5.59 11.62
CA MET A 114 18.89 -5.59 12.89
C MET A 114 18.33 -4.20 13.23
N ASN A 115 19.10 -3.14 12.99
CA ASN A 115 18.63 -1.78 13.20
C ASN A 115 17.49 -1.43 12.24
N VAL A 116 17.62 -1.73 10.95
CA VAL A 116 16.58 -1.50 9.94
C VAL A 116 15.31 -2.29 10.28
N LEU A 117 15.45 -3.56 10.69
CA LEU A 117 14.30 -4.38 11.12
C LEU A 117 13.63 -3.79 12.37
N THR A 118 14.40 -3.36 13.35
CA THR A 118 13.89 -2.75 14.60
C THR A 118 13.09 -1.48 14.29
N GLU A 119 13.62 -0.60 13.43
CA GLU A 119 12.94 0.62 12.99
C GLU A 119 11.66 0.29 12.22
N THR A 120 11.73 -0.68 11.31
CA THR A 120 10.57 -1.13 10.51
C THR A 120 9.48 -1.73 11.40
N VAL A 121 9.84 -2.58 12.35
CA VAL A 121 8.91 -3.16 13.33
C VAL A 121 8.28 -2.08 14.20
N SER A 122 9.08 -1.13 14.69
CA SER A 122 8.59 0.04 15.45
C SER A 122 7.60 0.89 14.65
N MET A 123 7.86 1.06 13.36
CA MET A 123 6.97 1.79 12.45
C MET A 123 5.68 1.00 12.19
N LEU A 124 5.77 -0.29 11.91
CA LEU A 124 4.60 -1.16 11.71
C LEU A 124 3.72 -1.29 12.94
N LYS A 125 4.29 -1.25 14.15
CA LYS A 125 3.53 -1.22 15.41
C LYS A 125 2.60 -0.01 15.52
N GLN A 126 2.90 1.09 14.86
CA GLN A 126 2.00 2.25 14.86
C GLN A 126 0.69 1.98 14.08
N PHE A 127 0.68 0.95 13.25
CA PHE A 127 -0.51 0.44 12.55
C PHE A 127 -1.18 -0.73 13.28
N LYS A 128 -0.81 -1.01 14.54
CA LYS A 128 -1.30 -2.15 15.34
C LYS A 128 -2.82 -2.17 15.55
N ASP A 129 -3.48 -1.02 15.44
CA ASP A 129 -4.94 -0.91 15.58
C ASP A 129 -5.71 -1.42 14.34
N PHE A 130 -4.98 -1.86 13.30
CA PHE A 130 -5.54 -2.54 12.16
C PHE A 130 -5.52 -4.05 12.42
N SER A 131 -6.67 -4.66 12.56
CA SER A 131 -6.81 -6.12 12.70
C SER A 131 -6.25 -6.90 11.48
N LEU A 132 -6.13 -6.24 10.32
CA LEU A 132 -5.39 -6.75 9.15
C LEU A 132 -3.96 -7.20 9.46
N PHE A 133 -3.40 -6.72 10.57
CA PHE A 133 -2.06 -7.06 11.02
C PHE A 133 -2.05 -7.99 12.24
N SER A 134 -3.19 -8.67 12.59
CA SER A 134 -3.17 -9.65 13.68
C SER A 134 -2.15 -10.76 13.40
N ASP A 135 -2.16 -11.31 12.19
CA ASP A 135 -1.17 -12.31 11.76
C ASP A 135 0.24 -11.71 11.65
N VAL A 136 0.33 -10.42 11.29
CA VAL A 136 1.58 -9.66 11.28
C VAL A 136 2.03 -9.36 12.71
N SER A 137 1.11 -9.16 13.66
CA SER A 137 1.46 -8.97 15.08
C SER A 137 2.21 -10.18 15.65
N ASP A 138 1.80 -11.40 15.33
CA ASP A 138 2.49 -12.62 15.75
C ASP A 138 3.86 -12.77 15.07
N ILE A 139 3.97 -12.35 13.81
CA ILE A 139 5.25 -12.33 13.10
C ILE A 139 6.14 -11.23 13.68
N LEU A 140 5.59 -10.04 13.93
CA LEU A 140 6.30 -8.92 14.55
C LEU A 140 6.77 -9.30 15.97
N GLN A 141 5.93 -9.98 16.77
CA GLN A 141 6.30 -10.47 18.08
C GLN A 141 7.47 -11.46 17.99
N ARG A 142 7.41 -12.42 17.08
CA ARG A 142 8.52 -13.37 16.85
C ARG A 142 9.79 -12.72 16.31
N LEU A 143 9.66 -11.70 15.49
CA LEU A 143 10.80 -10.89 15.03
C LEU A 143 11.36 -10.07 16.20
N GLU A 144 10.51 -9.48 17.02
CA GLU A 144 10.93 -8.79 18.25
C GLU A 144 11.65 -9.73 19.21
N ASP A 145 11.11 -10.89 19.49
CA ASP A 145 11.73 -11.86 20.40
C ASP A 145 13.13 -12.25 19.91
N LYS A 146 13.33 -12.34 18.58
CA LYS A 146 14.67 -12.52 17.99
C LYS A 146 15.56 -11.29 18.07
N ILE A 147 15.00 -10.09 17.91
CA ILE A 147 15.72 -8.80 17.93
C ILE A 147 16.04 -8.39 19.38
N TYR A 148 15.09 -8.58 20.32
CA TYR A 148 15.19 -8.12 21.70
C TYR A 148 15.96 -9.05 22.64
N SER A 149 16.36 -10.23 22.18
CA SER A 149 17.34 -11.00 22.96
C SER A 149 18.67 -10.26 23.14
N GLU A 150 18.90 -9.17 22.41
CA GLU A 150 20.16 -8.44 22.40
C GLU A 150 20.11 -6.92 22.67
N LYS A 151 18.97 -6.22 22.65
CA LYS A 151 18.96 -4.73 22.84
C LYS A 151 17.75 -4.14 23.59
N SER A 152 18.03 -3.09 24.35
CA SER A 152 17.15 -2.30 25.22
C SER A 152 16.00 -1.61 24.49
N HIS A 153 14.86 -1.43 25.19
CA HIS A 153 13.67 -0.69 24.75
C HIS A 153 13.99 0.75 24.31
N THR A 154 14.06 0.99 23.03
CA THR A 154 14.12 2.34 22.48
C THR A 154 12.71 2.90 22.30
N LYS A 155 12.50 4.13 22.77
CA LYS A 155 11.21 4.83 22.53
C LYS A 155 11.06 5.10 21.02
N PRO A 156 9.86 4.97 20.45
CA PRO A 156 9.63 5.30 19.05
C PRO A 156 9.94 6.77 18.79
N VAL A 157 10.74 7.03 17.75
CA VAL A 157 11.13 8.38 17.32
C VAL A 157 10.20 8.95 16.23
N ILE A 158 9.36 8.10 15.63
CA ILE A 158 8.33 8.50 14.67
C ILE A 158 6.99 8.38 15.36
N TYR A 159 6.23 9.47 15.36
CA TYR A 159 4.88 9.50 15.92
C TYR A 159 3.88 9.82 14.81
N LEU A 160 2.94 8.89 14.57
CA LEU A 160 1.81 9.10 13.66
C LEU A 160 0.59 9.54 14.48
N ASP A 161 -0.19 10.45 13.90
CA ASP A 161 -1.44 10.88 14.53
C ASP A 161 -2.41 9.70 14.61
N LYS A 162 -2.84 9.36 15.83
CA LYS A 162 -3.72 8.22 16.11
C LYS A 162 -4.99 8.70 16.78
N ASN A 163 -6.11 8.16 16.32
CA ASN A 163 -7.37 8.31 17.01
C ASN A 163 -7.68 7.03 17.79
N GLU A 164 -7.35 6.99 19.09
CA GLU A 164 -7.55 5.82 19.96
C GLU A 164 -9.03 5.41 20.10
N ASN A 165 -9.97 6.32 19.82
CA ASN A 165 -11.40 6.09 19.92
C ASN A 165 -12.06 5.76 18.57
N LEU A 166 -11.29 5.34 17.57
CA LEU A 166 -11.84 5.04 16.25
C LEU A 166 -12.70 3.78 16.29
N LYS A 167 -13.98 3.95 15.95
CA LYS A 167 -14.95 2.84 15.92
C LYS A 167 -14.94 2.14 14.56
N GLY A 168 -15.26 0.83 14.57
CA GLY A 168 -15.44 0.04 13.36
C GLY A 168 -14.16 -0.57 12.81
N LEU A 169 -13.00 -0.38 13.46
CA LEU A 169 -11.73 -0.97 13.02
C LEU A 169 -11.75 -2.49 13.00
N HIS A 170 -12.50 -3.12 13.92
CA HIS A 170 -12.63 -4.57 14.00
C HIS A 170 -13.28 -5.20 12.76
N TYR A 171 -13.98 -4.40 11.92
CA TYR A 171 -14.53 -4.87 10.65
C TYR A 171 -13.53 -4.83 9.49
N LEU A 172 -12.36 -4.21 9.65
CA LEU A 172 -11.41 -4.02 8.55
C LEU A 172 -10.96 -5.33 7.93
N ASP A 173 -10.60 -6.31 8.77
CA ASP A 173 -10.10 -7.61 8.31
C ASP A 173 -11.19 -8.39 7.58
N GLU A 174 -12.37 -8.47 8.16
CA GLU A 174 -13.52 -9.14 7.57
C GLU A 174 -13.90 -8.54 6.21
N ILE A 175 -13.94 -7.22 6.11
CA ILE A 175 -14.21 -6.50 4.86
C ILE A 175 -13.09 -6.74 3.85
N TYR A 176 -11.83 -6.68 4.29
CA TYR A 176 -10.68 -6.94 3.43
C TYR A 176 -10.73 -8.34 2.82
N GLN A 177 -11.02 -9.36 3.65
CA GLN A 177 -11.17 -10.74 3.17
C GLN A 177 -12.34 -10.86 2.17
N ALA A 178 -13.45 -10.17 2.40
CA ALA A 178 -14.59 -10.15 1.48
C ALA A 178 -14.19 -9.56 0.11
N ILE A 179 -13.40 -8.49 0.10
CA ILE A 179 -12.91 -7.86 -1.14
C ILE A 179 -11.97 -8.81 -1.89
N ILE A 180 -10.98 -9.40 -1.20
CA ILE A 180 -9.99 -10.29 -1.83
C ILE A 180 -10.64 -11.56 -2.37
N LYS A 181 -11.59 -12.15 -1.61
CA LYS A 181 -12.29 -13.36 -1.99
C LYS A 181 -13.48 -13.11 -2.92
N LYS A 182 -13.78 -11.83 -3.24
CA LYS A 182 -14.93 -11.43 -4.05
C LYS A 182 -16.24 -11.99 -3.51
N VAL A 183 -16.53 -11.74 -2.24
CA VAL A 183 -17.76 -12.18 -1.57
C VAL A 183 -18.62 -10.97 -1.24
N ALA A 184 -19.93 -11.09 -1.50
CA ALA A 184 -20.88 -10.08 -1.09
C ALA A 184 -21.10 -10.09 0.43
N LEU A 185 -21.48 -8.95 0.99
CA LEU A 185 -21.74 -8.78 2.42
C LEU A 185 -23.21 -8.46 2.66
N VAL A 186 -23.74 -8.92 3.79
CA VAL A 186 -24.97 -8.43 4.38
C VAL A 186 -24.58 -7.47 5.50
N ILE A 187 -24.91 -6.19 5.34
CA ILE A 187 -24.51 -5.13 6.26
C ILE A 187 -25.74 -4.56 6.96
N THR A 188 -25.71 -4.52 8.30
CA THR A 188 -26.62 -3.71 9.10
C THR A 188 -25.95 -2.38 9.39
N TYR A 189 -26.58 -1.29 8.95
CA TYR A 189 -26.00 0.05 8.96
C TYR A 189 -26.96 1.08 9.54
N LYS A 190 -26.47 1.97 10.42
CA LYS A 190 -27.24 3.07 10.99
C LYS A 190 -26.56 4.41 10.76
N SER A 191 -27.08 5.20 9.85
CA SER A 191 -26.56 6.56 9.64
C SER A 191 -26.90 7.44 10.85
N PHE A 192 -26.04 8.42 11.18
CA PHE A 192 -26.31 9.34 12.30
C PHE A 192 -27.59 10.17 12.14
N LYS A 193 -28.13 10.29 10.92
CA LYS A 193 -29.38 10.99 10.63
C LYS A 193 -30.61 10.08 10.58
N SER A 194 -30.40 8.76 10.57
CA SER A 194 -31.49 7.78 10.50
C SER A 194 -31.93 7.37 11.90
N ARG A 195 -33.23 7.24 12.11
CA ARG A 195 -33.78 6.65 13.34
C ARG A 195 -33.73 5.13 13.33
N GLU A 196 -33.77 4.53 12.14
CA GLU A 196 -33.87 3.09 11.94
C GLU A 196 -32.54 2.51 11.37
N GLU A 197 -32.35 1.25 11.68
CA GLU A 197 -31.25 0.46 11.12
C GLU A 197 -31.69 -0.07 9.75
N ASN A 198 -30.73 -0.10 8.81
CA ASN A 198 -30.98 -0.61 7.47
C ASN A 198 -30.10 -1.83 7.23
N LYS A 199 -30.74 -2.95 6.88
CA LYS A 199 -30.05 -4.18 6.47
C LYS A 199 -30.11 -4.32 4.96
N PHE A 200 -28.96 -4.54 4.32
CA PHE A 200 -28.87 -4.64 2.86
C PHE A 200 -27.66 -5.45 2.43
N HIS A 201 -27.73 -6.00 1.21
CA HIS A 201 -26.59 -6.62 0.56
C HIS A 201 -25.65 -5.56 0.00
N PHE A 202 -24.35 -5.84 0.03
CA PHE A 202 -23.32 -4.91 -0.42
C PHE A 202 -22.17 -5.64 -1.09
N HIS A 203 -21.73 -5.15 -2.23
CA HIS A 203 -20.58 -5.65 -2.97
C HIS A 203 -19.39 -4.72 -2.68
N PRO A 204 -18.46 -5.13 -1.80
CA PRO A 204 -17.33 -4.31 -1.38
C PRO A 204 -16.27 -4.25 -2.48
N PHE A 205 -15.77 -3.06 -2.81
CA PHE A 205 -14.71 -2.88 -3.82
C PHE A 205 -13.38 -2.51 -3.18
N ILE A 206 -13.35 -1.51 -2.30
CA ILE A 206 -12.15 -1.07 -1.59
C ILE A 206 -12.46 -0.58 -0.18
N LEU A 207 -11.41 -0.55 0.65
CA LEU A 207 -11.36 0.21 1.90
C LEU A 207 -10.60 1.51 1.65
N LYS A 208 -11.17 2.65 2.09
CA LYS A 208 -10.56 3.98 1.95
C LYS A 208 -10.48 4.67 3.30
N GLU A 209 -9.28 5.14 3.62
CA GLU A 209 -9.09 6.02 4.79
C GLU A 209 -9.17 7.49 4.36
N PHE A 210 -9.79 8.31 5.22
CA PHE A 210 -9.77 9.77 5.11
C PHE A 210 -9.95 10.43 6.48
N ASN A 211 -9.01 11.28 6.86
CA ASN A 211 -8.99 11.99 8.14
C ASN A 211 -9.20 11.05 9.34
N ASN A 212 -8.41 9.99 9.42
CA ASN A 212 -8.45 8.96 10.46
C ASN A 212 -9.82 8.27 10.57
N ARG A 213 -10.61 8.21 9.50
CA ARG A 213 -11.86 7.45 9.43
C ARG A 213 -11.86 6.52 8.22
N TRP A 214 -12.29 5.29 8.44
CA TRP A 214 -12.37 4.28 7.40
C TRP A 214 -13.74 4.21 6.75
N PHE A 215 -13.72 3.95 5.46
CA PHE A 215 -14.91 3.83 4.62
C PHE A 215 -14.82 2.57 3.77
N LEU A 216 -15.91 1.83 3.75
CA LEU A 216 -16.15 0.76 2.80
C LEU A 216 -16.80 1.36 1.56
N VAL A 217 -16.19 1.15 0.41
CA VAL A 217 -16.65 1.65 -0.89
C VAL A 217 -17.12 0.49 -1.74
N GLY A 218 -18.29 0.62 -2.35
CA GLY A 218 -18.86 -0.43 -3.17
C GLY A 218 -20.29 -0.11 -3.62
N LYS A 219 -21.05 -1.14 -3.98
CA LYS A 219 -22.42 -1.02 -4.48
C LYS A 219 -23.39 -1.94 -3.73
N LYS A 220 -24.63 -1.49 -3.59
CA LYS A 220 -25.72 -2.36 -3.12
C LYS A 220 -26.32 -3.21 -4.24
N LYS A 221 -26.36 -2.68 -5.46
CA LYS A 221 -26.86 -3.34 -6.69
C LYS A 221 -26.16 -2.75 -7.91
N SER A 222 -26.09 -3.49 -9.01
CA SER A 222 -25.48 -3.02 -10.26
C SER A 222 -26.08 -1.70 -10.77
N SER A 223 -27.39 -1.52 -10.66
CA SER A 223 -28.11 -0.31 -11.12
C SER A 223 -27.94 0.91 -10.19
N GLN A 224 -27.31 0.75 -9.03
CA GLN A 224 -27.14 1.83 -8.05
C GLN A 224 -25.73 2.45 -8.14
N PRO A 225 -25.59 3.72 -7.78
CA PRO A 225 -24.28 4.36 -7.73
C PRO A 225 -23.40 3.75 -6.64
N ILE A 226 -22.10 3.94 -6.81
CA ILE A 226 -21.12 3.61 -5.79
C ILE A 226 -21.42 4.40 -4.52
N THR A 227 -21.35 3.71 -3.39
CA THR A 227 -21.69 4.25 -2.07
C THR A 227 -20.51 4.06 -1.13
N ASN A 228 -20.28 5.08 -0.29
CA ASN A 228 -19.29 5.06 0.77
C ASN A 228 -19.99 4.84 2.11
N LEU A 229 -19.65 3.76 2.81
CA LEU A 229 -20.18 3.44 4.13
C LEU A 229 -19.06 3.66 5.17
N ALA A 230 -19.28 4.58 6.11
CA ALA A 230 -18.31 4.77 7.19
C ALA A 230 -18.38 3.59 8.16
N LEU A 231 -17.23 2.99 8.50
CA LEU A 231 -17.16 1.78 9.32
C LEU A 231 -17.70 2.00 10.74
N ASP A 232 -17.56 3.21 11.27
CA ASP A 232 -18.07 3.61 12.59
C ASP A 232 -19.62 3.59 12.71
N ARG A 233 -20.31 3.35 11.61
CA ARG A 233 -21.77 3.28 11.52
C ARG A 233 -22.29 1.89 11.16
N ILE A 234 -21.39 0.94 10.96
CA ILE A 234 -21.72 -0.47 10.76
C ILE A 234 -22.03 -1.08 12.12
N ILE A 235 -23.14 -1.80 12.19
CA ILE A 235 -23.61 -2.51 13.41
C ILE A 235 -23.20 -3.98 13.34
N SER A 236 -23.39 -4.60 12.16
CA SER A 236 -22.96 -5.98 11.91
C SER A 236 -22.65 -6.20 10.44
N ILE A 237 -21.80 -7.18 10.20
CA ILE A 237 -21.43 -7.68 8.87
C ILE A 237 -21.57 -9.19 8.90
N ASP A 238 -22.10 -9.76 7.83
CA ASP A 238 -22.12 -11.20 7.56
C ASP A 238 -21.72 -11.44 6.11
N TYR A 239 -21.01 -12.54 5.82
CA TYR A 239 -20.73 -12.96 4.43
C TYR A 239 -21.99 -13.50 3.77
N ASP A 240 -22.23 -13.14 2.52
CA ASP A 240 -23.33 -13.67 1.71
C ASP A 240 -22.81 -14.47 0.52
N PHE A 241 -22.79 -15.77 0.68
CA PHE A 241 -22.38 -16.70 -0.37
C PHE A 241 -23.52 -17.06 -1.36
N ASN A 242 -24.75 -16.61 -1.09
CA ASN A 242 -25.92 -16.93 -1.92
C ASN A 242 -26.09 -15.94 -3.09
N ILE A 243 -25.46 -14.79 -3.01
CA ILE A 243 -25.54 -13.75 -4.04
C ILE A 243 -24.22 -13.73 -4.83
N PRO A 244 -24.28 -13.79 -6.17
CA PRO A 244 -23.08 -13.64 -6.98
C PRO A 244 -22.46 -12.26 -6.76
N TYR A 245 -21.15 -12.21 -6.55
CA TYR A 245 -20.42 -10.96 -6.39
C TYR A 245 -20.50 -10.12 -7.67
N LEU A 246 -20.75 -8.83 -7.53
CA LEU A 246 -20.76 -7.90 -8.65
C LEU A 246 -19.32 -7.59 -9.05
N GLU A 247 -18.86 -8.20 -10.14
CA GLU A 247 -17.57 -7.85 -10.74
C GLU A 247 -17.73 -6.56 -11.54
N GLU A 248 -17.02 -5.54 -11.10
CA GLU A 248 -16.95 -4.25 -11.79
C GLU A 248 -15.48 -3.81 -11.81
N ASP A 249 -15.02 -3.32 -12.96
CA ASP A 249 -13.68 -2.74 -13.07
C ASP A 249 -13.66 -1.36 -12.39
N PHE A 250 -13.50 -1.38 -11.06
CA PHE A 250 -13.51 -0.19 -10.25
C PHE A 250 -12.09 0.35 -10.06
N ASP A 251 -11.82 1.50 -10.67
CA ASP A 251 -10.59 2.26 -10.50
C ASP A 251 -10.81 3.38 -9.45
N ALA A 252 -10.18 3.21 -8.30
CA ALA A 252 -10.29 4.16 -7.19
C ALA A 252 -9.64 5.51 -7.51
N ASP A 253 -8.51 5.53 -8.22
CA ASP A 253 -7.80 6.75 -8.57
C ASP A 253 -8.64 7.59 -9.54
N LEU A 254 -9.26 6.93 -10.51
CA LEU A 254 -10.18 7.59 -11.43
C LEU A 254 -11.45 8.08 -10.73
N PHE A 255 -12.02 7.27 -9.84
CA PHE A 255 -13.27 7.60 -9.14
C PHE A 255 -13.11 8.82 -8.22
N TYR A 256 -11.98 8.92 -7.51
CA TYR A 256 -11.70 10.03 -6.60
C TYR A 256 -10.90 11.17 -7.22
N LYS A 257 -10.51 11.06 -8.49
CA LYS A 257 -9.62 12.02 -9.19
C LYS A 257 -10.01 13.46 -9.01
N ASN A 258 -11.30 13.75 -8.98
CA ASN A 258 -11.81 15.12 -9.03
C ASN A 258 -12.56 15.53 -7.75
N VAL A 259 -12.27 14.89 -6.62
CA VAL A 259 -12.87 15.22 -5.33
C VAL A 259 -11.83 15.30 -4.22
N ILE A 260 -12.11 16.07 -3.19
CA ILE A 260 -11.39 16.03 -1.92
C ILE A 260 -12.19 15.14 -0.97
N GLY A 261 -11.51 14.17 -0.35
CA GLY A 261 -12.15 13.26 0.62
C GLY A 261 -12.81 12.05 0.00
N VAL A 262 -14.00 11.70 0.49
CA VAL A 262 -14.66 10.43 0.17
C VAL A 262 -16.04 10.60 -0.47
N THR A 263 -16.68 11.77 -0.35
CA THR A 263 -18.02 11.99 -0.88
C THR A 263 -17.96 12.33 -2.37
N VAL A 264 -18.37 11.37 -3.20
CA VAL A 264 -18.60 11.59 -4.64
C VAL A 264 -20.09 11.74 -4.87
N ASN A 265 -20.51 12.96 -5.15
CA ASN A 265 -21.92 13.25 -5.42
C ASN A 265 -22.26 12.91 -6.87
N SER A 266 -23.13 11.93 -7.10
CA SER A 266 -23.65 11.61 -8.42
C SER A 266 -24.35 12.83 -9.03
N GLY A 267 -23.90 13.24 -10.22
CA GLY A 267 -24.45 14.40 -10.94
C GLY A 267 -23.70 15.73 -10.74
N LEU A 268 -22.79 15.85 -9.77
CA LEU A 268 -21.92 17.01 -9.69
C LEU A 268 -20.68 16.81 -10.57
N GLN A 269 -20.58 17.66 -11.59
CA GLN A 269 -19.42 17.65 -12.48
C GLN A 269 -18.29 18.50 -11.88
N PRO A 270 -17.03 18.10 -12.12
CA PRO A 270 -15.87 18.92 -11.79
C PRO A 270 -15.95 20.28 -12.49
N ARG A 271 -15.59 21.31 -11.77
CA ARG A 271 -15.58 22.68 -12.28
C ARG A 271 -14.35 23.43 -11.78
N LYS A 272 -14.01 24.50 -12.47
CA LYS A 272 -12.95 25.40 -12.04
C LYS A 272 -13.41 26.17 -10.80
N ILE A 273 -12.60 26.09 -9.73
CA ILE A 273 -12.79 26.85 -8.49
C ILE A 273 -11.58 27.79 -8.36
N GLU A 274 -11.81 29.08 -8.23
CA GLU A 274 -10.77 30.07 -7.99
C GLU A 274 -10.81 30.50 -6.53
N LEU A 275 -9.64 30.43 -5.88
CA LEU A 275 -9.45 30.78 -4.47
C LEU A 275 -8.40 31.87 -4.38
N TRP A 276 -8.68 32.90 -3.61
CA TRP A 276 -7.69 33.82 -3.08
C TRP A 276 -7.23 33.28 -1.70
N ILE A 277 -5.95 33.41 -1.43
CA ILE A 277 -5.31 32.89 -0.21
C ILE A 277 -4.38 33.99 0.29
N ASP A 278 -4.47 34.31 1.57
CA ASP A 278 -3.63 35.33 2.18
C ASP A 278 -2.13 34.96 2.20
N ALA A 279 -1.29 35.94 2.50
CA ALA A 279 0.16 35.76 2.54
C ALA A 279 0.64 34.75 3.59
N ASP A 280 -0.07 34.63 4.71
CA ASP A 280 0.30 33.72 5.80
C ASP A 280 0.04 32.25 5.42
N ASN A 281 -1.03 31.97 4.72
CA ASN A 281 -1.44 30.62 4.28
C ASN A 281 -0.84 30.21 2.93
N ALA A 282 -0.45 31.16 2.09
CA ALA A 282 0.07 30.89 0.74
C ALA A 282 1.23 29.88 0.72
N PRO A 283 2.28 29.98 1.55
CA PRO A 283 3.40 29.03 1.57
C PRO A 283 2.95 27.60 1.87
N TYR A 284 2.01 27.42 2.80
CA TYR A 284 1.51 26.10 3.19
C TYR A 284 0.73 25.45 2.06
N ILE A 285 -0.10 26.20 1.34
CA ILE A 285 -0.89 25.70 0.22
C ILE A 285 -0.04 25.45 -1.03
N LEU A 286 1.05 26.18 -1.20
CA LEU A 286 2.00 25.92 -2.29
C LEU A 286 2.84 24.66 -2.03
N THR A 287 3.26 24.42 -0.78
CA THR A 287 4.06 23.25 -0.42
C THR A 287 3.22 21.99 -0.22
N LYS A 288 1.95 22.13 0.22
CA LYS A 288 0.97 21.04 0.35
C LYS A 288 -0.33 21.42 -0.38
N PRO A 289 -0.39 21.19 -1.71
CA PRO A 289 -1.57 21.53 -2.50
C PRO A 289 -2.86 20.88 -1.96
N LEU A 290 -3.96 21.63 -2.00
CA LEU A 290 -5.29 21.13 -1.57
C LEU A 290 -5.79 19.95 -2.43
N HIS A 291 -5.36 19.94 -3.71
CA HIS A 291 -5.70 18.90 -4.66
C HIS A 291 -4.64 18.86 -5.79
N HIS A 292 -4.42 17.70 -6.41
CA HIS A 292 -3.43 17.55 -7.50
C HIS A 292 -3.69 18.45 -8.72
N SER A 293 -4.93 18.89 -8.91
CA SER A 293 -5.29 19.84 -9.99
C SER A 293 -4.99 21.29 -9.66
N GLN A 294 -4.44 21.59 -8.47
CA GLN A 294 -4.10 22.95 -8.08
C GLN A 294 -3.09 23.57 -9.04
N ARG A 295 -3.35 24.81 -9.46
CA ARG A 295 -2.42 25.62 -10.24
C ARG A 295 -2.38 27.02 -9.67
N LEU A 296 -1.19 27.56 -9.47
CA LEU A 296 -0.98 28.96 -9.16
C LEU A 296 -1.33 29.80 -10.39
N ILE A 297 -2.14 30.83 -10.21
CA ILE A 297 -2.59 31.76 -11.26
C ILE A 297 -1.86 33.09 -11.14
N GLN A 298 -1.77 33.59 -9.89
CA GLN A 298 -1.20 34.91 -9.63
C GLN A 298 -0.61 34.93 -8.22
N GLU A 299 0.51 35.61 -8.07
CA GLU A 299 1.06 36.05 -6.80
C GLU A 299 0.95 37.59 -6.77
N ASN A 300 0.35 38.13 -5.72
CA ASN A 300 0.14 39.55 -5.54
C ASN A 300 1.35 40.19 -4.82
N GLU A 301 1.42 41.53 -4.85
CA GLU A 301 2.51 42.28 -4.18
C GLU A 301 2.57 42.05 -2.66
N ASP A 302 1.43 41.87 -2.03
CA ASP A 302 1.28 41.55 -0.61
C ASP A 302 1.57 40.08 -0.26
N LYS A 303 2.08 39.27 -1.20
CA LYS A 303 2.35 37.84 -1.09
C LYS A 303 1.10 36.96 -0.97
N SER A 304 -0.09 37.52 -1.07
CA SER A 304 -1.29 36.70 -1.28
C SER A 304 -1.28 36.07 -2.67
N ILE A 305 -1.97 34.95 -2.82
CA ILE A 305 -1.98 34.20 -4.08
C ILE A 305 -3.40 33.92 -4.57
N ILE A 306 -3.53 33.74 -5.88
CA ILE A 306 -4.73 33.18 -6.49
C ILE A 306 -4.38 31.84 -7.09
N VAL A 307 -5.12 30.81 -6.68
CA VAL A 307 -5.01 29.46 -7.23
C VAL A 307 -6.32 29.02 -7.84
N HIS A 308 -6.27 28.09 -8.78
CA HIS A 308 -7.46 27.38 -9.20
C HIS A 308 -7.33 25.87 -9.00
N LEU A 309 -8.48 25.26 -8.75
CA LEU A 309 -8.68 23.81 -8.64
C LEU A 309 -9.69 23.38 -9.71
N PHE A 310 -9.58 22.13 -10.17
CA PHE A 310 -10.62 21.51 -11.02
C PHE A 310 -11.19 20.31 -10.31
N ILE A 311 -12.26 20.55 -9.53
CA ILE A 311 -12.87 19.54 -8.63
C ILE A 311 -14.39 19.67 -8.58
N ALA A 312 -15.07 18.58 -8.24
CA ALA A 312 -16.49 18.59 -7.90
C ALA A 312 -16.67 19.07 -6.45
N PRO A 313 -17.39 20.18 -6.24
CA PRO A 313 -17.63 20.68 -4.89
C PRO A 313 -18.37 19.66 -4.04
N ASN A 314 -17.81 19.31 -2.89
CA ASN A 314 -18.43 18.41 -1.92
C ASN A 314 -18.29 18.93 -0.49
N TYR A 315 -18.89 18.24 0.46
CA TYR A 315 -18.88 18.62 1.86
C TYR A 315 -17.47 18.69 2.45
N GLU A 316 -16.60 17.75 2.11
CA GLU A 316 -15.24 17.68 2.63
C GLU A 316 -14.40 18.88 2.15
N MET A 317 -14.56 19.26 0.89
CA MET A 317 -13.92 20.46 0.35
C MET A 317 -14.40 21.73 1.08
N GLU A 318 -15.72 21.91 1.22
CA GLU A 318 -16.27 23.08 1.90
C GLU A 318 -15.77 23.16 3.35
N ARG A 319 -15.72 22.04 4.04
CA ARG A 319 -15.22 21.95 5.42
C ARG A 319 -13.72 22.24 5.49
N LEU A 320 -12.94 21.77 4.52
CA LEU A 320 -11.51 22.08 4.41
C LEU A 320 -11.29 23.59 4.26
N LEU A 321 -12.02 24.22 3.35
CA LEU A 321 -11.91 25.67 3.10
C LEU A 321 -12.36 26.50 4.32
N LEU A 322 -13.41 26.10 5.02
CA LEU A 322 -13.85 26.74 6.26
C LEU A 322 -12.78 26.67 7.38
N GLY A 323 -11.93 25.66 7.36
CA GLY A 323 -10.84 25.50 8.33
C GLY A 323 -9.76 26.58 8.24
N PHE A 324 -9.65 27.29 7.12
CA PHE A 324 -8.74 28.43 6.96
C PHE A 324 -9.31 29.76 7.49
N GLY A 325 -10.58 29.78 7.93
CA GLY A 325 -11.22 30.97 8.45
C GLY A 325 -11.27 32.11 7.43
N CYS A 326 -10.64 33.27 7.77
CA CYS A 326 -10.55 34.42 6.89
C CYS A 326 -9.35 34.35 5.92
N GLY A 327 -8.48 33.38 6.04
CA GLY A 327 -7.28 33.24 5.21
C GLY A 327 -7.54 32.71 3.78
N ILE A 328 -8.77 32.29 3.50
CA ILE A 328 -9.19 31.86 2.14
C ILE A 328 -10.49 32.54 1.73
N GLU A 329 -10.54 32.97 0.47
CA GLU A 329 -11.76 33.47 -0.16
C GLU A 329 -12.05 32.72 -1.45
N ILE A 330 -13.31 32.31 -1.64
CA ILE A 330 -13.77 31.72 -2.90
C ILE A 330 -14.12 32.86 -3.86
N LEU A 331 -13.34 33.00 -4.94
CA LEU A 331 -13.61 33.98 -5.97
C LEU A 331 -14.65 33.48 -6.97
N LYS A 332 -14.53 32.20 -7.36
CA LYS A 332 -15.44 31.52 -8.31
C LYS A 332 -15.59 30.03 -7.95
N PRO A 333 -16.72 29.42 -8.29
CA PRO A 333 -17.96 30.01 -8.85
C PRO A 333 -18.76 30.72 -7.79
N GLU A 334 -19.59 31.69 -8.23
CA GLU A 334 -20.42 32.51 -7.33
C GLU A 334 -21.41 31.69 -6.48
N SER A 335 -21.94 30.62 -7.04
CA SER A 335 -22.84 29.71 -6.30
C SER A 335 -22.16 29.06 -5.07
N LEU A 336 -20.89 28.71 -5.18
CA LEU A 336 -20.11 28.19 -4.06
C LEU A 336 -19.75 29.30 -3.08
N ARG A 337 -19.33 30.47 -3.58
CA ARG A 337 -19.07 31.66 -2.78
C ARG A 337 -20.27 32.04 -1.90
N ASN A 338 -21.45 32.13 -2.49
CA ASN A 338 -22.67 32.46 -1.77
C ASN A 338 -23.03 31.43 -0.69
N ARG A 339 -22.91 30.14 -0.98
CA ARG A 339 -23.13 29.06 0.01
C ARG A 339 -22.16 29.14 1.20
N MET A 340 -20.88 29.45 0.93
CA MET A 340 -19.89 29.64 1.98
C MET A 340 -20.19 30.89 2.81
N LYS A 341 -20.55 31.99 2.17
CA LYS A 341 -20.98 33.23 2.84
C LYS A 341 -22.15 32.98 3.80
N GLU A 342 -23.18 32.28 3.34
CA GLU A 342 -24.33 31.91 4.19
C GLU A 342 -23.88 31.05 5.38
N THR A 343 -22.98 30.11 5.18
CA THR A 343 -22.46 29.24 6.24
C THR A 343 -21.70 30.04 7.30
N LEU A 344 -20.84 30.97 6.86
CA LEU A 344 -20.09 31.86 7.76
C LEU A 344 -21.02 32.84 8.51
N GLN A 345 -22.05 33.36 7.85
CA GLN A 345 -23.05 34.21 8.50
C GLN A 345 -23.81 33.45 9.60
N LYS A 346 -24.22 32.19 9.32
CA LYS A 346 -24.85 31.32 10.34
C LYS A 346 -23.92 31.00 11.49
N ALA A 347 -22.60 30.82 11.20
CA ALA A 347 -21.61 30.62 12.22
C ALA A 347 -21.45 31.89 13.10
N LEU A 348 -21.31 33.04 12.50
CA LEU A 348 -21.18 34.31 13.22
C LEU A 348 -22.34 34.59 14.16
N LEU A 349 -23.61 34.24 13.77
CA LEU A 349 -24.78 34.39 14.61
C LEU A 349 -24.73 33.55 15.89
N LYS A 350 -23.92 32.51 16.00
CA LYS A 350 -23.77 31.68 17.19
C LYS A 350 -22.76 32.27 18.20
N TYR A 351 -22.00 33.27 17.83
CA TYR A 351 -21.06 33.97 18.67
C TYR A 351 -21.57 35.35 19.13
N LYS A 352 -22.78 35.69 18.74
CA LYS A 352 -23.52 36.85 19.24
C LYS A 352 -24.47 36.42 20.36
#